data_5371ec6b19e667e9790392d2506638f0
#
_entry.id   5371ec6b19e667e9790392d2506638f0
#
_cell.length_a   1.000
_cell.length_b   1.000
_cell.length_c   1.000
_cell.angle_alpha   90.00
_cell.angle_beta   90.00
_cell.angle_gamma   90.00
#
_symmetry.space_group_name_H-M   'P 1'
#
loop_
_entity.id
_entity.type
_entity.pdbx_description
1 polymer ?
#
loop_
_entity_poly.entity_id
_entity_poly.type
_entity_poly.pdbx_seq_one_letter_code
_entity_poly.pdbx_strand_id
1 'polypeptide(L)'
;VLERTACEIDSGNGDITVRFEVGFPANGRTINAGELKKILYDFLPVCVEKALYYGRIDKKKIRQVMELSEDQEYIRSQLEVKGLAAFIANESVLPRESGVSQRPMKGGVPFVSPKSMEVTMELPYKGTICGMGIPKGVTLIVGGGYHGKSTLLKALETGVYPHIIAP
;
A
#
# COMPACT_ATOMS: atom_id res chain seq x y z
N VAL A 1 -0.95 2.36 -2.45
CA VAL A 1 -1.17 1.63 -3.71
C VAL A 1 -2.38 2.22 -4.40
N LEU A 2 -2.28 2.50 -5.69
CA LEU A 2 -3.42 2.92 -6.52
C LEU A 2 -4.14 1.68 -7.06
N GLU A 3 -5.44 1.70 -7.04
CA GLU A 3 -6.24 0.69 -7.74
C GLU A 3 -5.96 0.75 -9.24
N ARG A 4 -5.83 -0.40 -9.86
CA ARG A 4 -5.58 -0.54 -11.29
C ARG A 4 -6.40 -1.67 -11.85
N THR A 5 -6.82 -1.54 -13.09
CA THR A 5 -7.57 -2.57 -13.83
C THR A 5 -6.69 -3.74 -14.32
N ALA A 6 -5.41 -3.75 -13.99
CA ALA A 6 -4.50 -4.85 -14.35
C ALA A 6 -4.87 -6.17 -13.67
N CYS A 7 -5.47 -6.11 -12.49
CA CYS A 7 -6.02 -7.28 -11.80
C CYS A 7 -7.33 -6.88 -11.13
N GLU A 8 -8.40 -7.57 -11.46
CA GLU A 8 -9.73 -7.37 -10.91
C GLU A 8 -10.24 -8.71 -10.36
N ILE A 9 -10.90 -8.66 -9.21
CA ILE A 9 -11.55 -9.82 -8.60
C ILE A 9 -13.03 -9.51 -8.47
N ASP A 10 -13.87 -10.35 -9.07
CA ASP A 10 -15.30 -10.24 -8.90
C ASP A 10 -15.72 -10.85 -7.55
N SER A 11 -16.23 -10.03 -6.64
CA SER A 11 -16.64 -10.47 -5.31
C SER A 11 -17.88 -11.37 -5.31
N GLY A 12 -18.66 -11.40 -6.40
CA GLY A 12 -19.88 -12.19 -6.49
C GLY A 12 -19.63 -13.66 -6.85
N ASN A 13 -18.66 -13.93 -7.71
CA ASN A 13 -18.36 -15.28 -8.21
C ASN A 13 -16.91 -15.72 -7.96
N GLY A 14 -16.02 -14.81 -7.53
CA GLY A 14 -14.61 -15.07 -7.30
C GLY A 14 -13.74 -15.13 -8.56
N ASP A 15 -14.26 -14.70 -9.70
CA ASP A 15 -13.49 -14.66 -10.94
C ASP A 15 -12.35 -13.64 -10.86
N ILE A 16 -11.19 -14.01 -11.39
CA ILE A 16 -10.02 -13.15 -11.44
C ILE A 16 -9.72 -12.79 -12.88
N THR A 17 -9.80 -11.51 -13.21
CA THR A 17 -9.41 -10.96 -14.49
C THR A 17 -8.05 -10.30 -14.39
N VAL A 18 -7.06 -10.80 -15.14
CA VAL A 18 -5.72 -10.21 -15.18
C VAL A 18 -5.43 -9.72 -16.61
N ARG A 19 -4.99 -8.46 -16.72
CA ARG A 19 -4.60 -7.84 -17.99
C ARG A 19 -3.11 -7.57 -17.97
N PHE A 20 -2.40 -8.07 -18.96
CA PHE A 20 -0.96 -7.90 -19.10
C PHE A 20 -0.57 -7.86 -20.57
N GLU A 21 0.58 -7.31 -20.83
CA GLU A 21 1.14 -7.22 -22.17
C GLU A 21 2.23 -8.29 -22.36
N VAL A 22 2.26 -8.89 -23.55
CA VAL A 22 3.32 -9.81 -23.96
C VAL A 22 4.03 -9.22 -25.15
N GLY A 23 5.33 -8.95 -25.00
CA GLY A 23 6.18 -8.55 -26.10
C GLY A 23 6.37 -9.71 -27.07
N PHE A 24 6.02 -9.55 -28.35
CA PHE A 24 6.25 -10.57 -29.34
C PHE A 24 7.73 -10.62 -29.70
N PRO A 25 8.41 -11.76 -29.49
CA PRO A 25 9.81 -11.92 -29.88
C PRO A 25 9.95 -11.87 -31.40
N ALA A 26 10.82 -11.00 -31.86
CA ALA A 26 11.03 -10.79 -33.29
C ALA A 26 12.52 -10.57 -33.62
N ASN A 27 12.92 -10.99 -34.80
CA ASN A 27 14.22 -10.68 -35.41
C ASN A 27 13.97 -9.66 -36.54
N GLY A 28 14.18 -8.38 -36.23
CA GLY A 28 13.79 -7.30 -37.13
C GLY A 28 12.27 -7.26 -37.32
N ARG A 29 11.78 -7.47 -38.54
CA ARG A 29 10.36 -7.48 -38.90
C ARG A 29 9.70 -8.86 -38.85
N THR A 30 10.47 -9.93 -38.57
CA THR A 30 9.96 -11.29 -38.57
C THR A 30 9.72 -11.77 -37.16
N ILE A 31 8.48 -12.19 -36.88
CA ILE A 31 8.09 -12.75 -35.56
C ILE A 31 8.77 -14.12 -35.39
N ASN A 32 9.40 -14.32 -34.23
CA ASN A 32 9.92 -15.64 -33.84
C ASN A 32 8.77 -16.48 -33.26
N ALA A 33 8.08 -17.22 -34.14
CA ALA A 33 6.93 -18.02 -33.74
C ALA A 33 7.27 -19.14 -32.74
N GLY A 34 8.51 -19.66 -32.76
CA GLY A 34 8.96 -20.68 -31.81
C GLY A 34 8.99 -20.14 -30.38
N GLU A 35 9.61 -18.99 -30.19
CA GLU A 35 9.66 -18.36 -28.88
C GLU A 35 8.27 -17.85 -28.42
N LEU A 36 7.45 -17.36 -29.34
CA LEU A 36 6.09 -16.93 -29.02
C LEU A 36 5.25 -18.12 -28.51
N LYS A 37 5.37 -19.29 -29.14
CA LYS A 37 4.70 -20.51 -28.66
C LYS A 37 5.13 -20.87 -27.25
N LYS A 38 6.41 -20.83 -26.92
CA LYS A 38 6.91 -21.10 -25.56
C LYS A 38 6.31 -20.12 -24.54
N ILE A 39 6.25 -18.83 -24.88
CA ILE A 39 5.63 -17.83 -24.00
C ILE A 39 4.17 -18.18 -23.72
N LEU A 40 3.39 -18.48 -24.75
CA LEU A 40 1.93 -18.66 -24.59
C LEU A 40 1.55 -20.03 -24.03
N TYR A 41 2.27 -21.10 -24.40
CA TYR A 41 1.86 -22.47 -24.04
C TYR A 41 2.68 -23.06 -22.89
N ASP A 42 3.91 -22.61 -22.66
CA ASP A 42 4.74 -23.15 -21.59
C ASP A 42 4.82 -22.20 -20.40
N PHE A 43 5.15 -20.91 -20.62
CA PHE A 43 5.37 -19.97 -19.53
C PHE A 43 4.07 -19.41 -18.95
N LEU A 44 3.13 -19.01 -19.79
CA LEU A 44 1.88 -18.39 -19.33
C LEU A 44 1.08 -19.30 -18.40
N PRO A 45 0.82 -20.58 -18.70
CA PRO A 45 0.12 -21.47 -17.80
C PRO A 45 0.83 -21.61 -16.44
N VAL A 46 2.15 -21.71 -16.43
CA VAL A 46 2.95 -21.79 -15.19
C VAL A 46 2.86 -20.50 -14.39
N CYS A 47 2.87 -19.34 -15.03
CA CYS A 47 2.68 -18.05 -14.37
C CYS A 47 1.29 -17.95 -13.73
N VAL A 48 0.25 -18.33 -14.46
CA VAL A 48 -1.13 -18.36 -13.97
C VAL A 48 -1.26 -19.28 -12.75
N GLU A 49 -0.74 -20.52 -12.85
CA GLU A 49 -0.78 -21.48 -11.75
C GLU A 49 -0.08 -20.93 -10.49
N LYS A 50 1.13 -20.38 -10.65
CA LYS A 50 1.91 -19.89 -9.51
C LYS A 50 1.36 -18.60 -8.89
N ALA A 51 0.78 -17.72 -9.69
CA ALA A 51 0.39 -16.38 -9.24
C ALA A 51 -1.09 -16.28 -8.84
N LEU A 52 -1.98 -17.10 -9.42
CA LEU A 52 -3.43 -16.93 -9.26
C LEU A 52 -4.11 -18.11 -8.54
N TYR A 53 -3.53 -19.29 -8.54
CA TYR A 53 -4.12 -20.43 -7.84
C TYR A 53 -3.94 -20.29 -6.33
N TYR A 54 -5.04 -20.17 -5.60
CA TYR A 54 -5.05 -20.02 -4.14
C TYR A 54 -4.20 -21.08 -3.41
N GLY A 55 -4.18 -22.32 -3.92
CA GLY A 55 -3.38 -23.41 -3.36
C GLY A 55 -1.85 -23.23 -3.49
N ARG A 56 -1.39 -22.34 -4.37
CA ARG A 56 0.04 -22.04 -4.62
C ARG A 56 0.51 -20.74 -3.98
N ILE A 57 -0.44 -19.91 -3.54
CA ILE A 57 -0.12 -18.61 -2.92
C ILE A 57 0.13 -18.79 -1.42
N ASP A 58 1.02 -17.99 -0.86
CA ASP A 58 1.25 -17.94 0.58
C ASP A 58 0.02 -17.36 1.29
N LYS A 59 -0.79 -18.23 1.85
CA LYS A 59 -2.03 -17.90 2.56
C LYS A 59 -1.80 -16.96 3.74
N LYS A 60 -0.62 -17.04 4.39
CA LYS A 60 -0.25 -16.16 5.49
C LYS A 60 -0.09 -14.73 5.00
N LYS A 61 0.57 -14.53 3.85
CA LYS A 61 0.72 -13.21 3.24
C LYS A 61 -0.61 -12.62 2.80
N ILE A 62 -1.48 -13.43 2.18
CA ILE A 62 -2.84 -12.98 1.80
C ILE A 62 -3.58 -12.48 3.02
N ARG A 63 -3.61 -13.25 4.10
CA ARG A 63 -4.27 -12.88 5.35
C ARG A 63 -3.70 -11.57 5.91
N GLN A 64 -2.39 -11.43 5.97
CA GLN A 64 -1.74 -10.20 6.45
C GLN A 64 -2.12 -8.96 5.62
N VAL A 65 -2.21 -9.11 4.29
CA VAL A 65 -2.62 -8.00 3.40
C VAL A 65 -4.08 -7.64 3.63
N MET A 66 -4.95 -8.64 3.79
CA MET A 66 -6.37 -8.43 4.09
C MET A 66 -6.55 -7.72 5.44
N GLU A 67 -5.94 -8.26 6.51
CA GLU A 67 -6.00 -7.67 7.86
C GLU A 67 -5.49 -6.22 7.87
N LEU A 68 -4.38 -5.95 7.18
CA LEU A 68 -3.85 -4.60 7.02
C LEU A 68 -4.81 -3.68 6.27
N SER A 69 -5.45 -4.16 5.21
CA SER A 69 -6.40 -3.38 4.42
C SER A 69 -7.62 -3.00 5.25
N GLU A 70 -8.18 -3.96 5.98
CA GLU A 70 -9.34 -3.74 6.85
C GLU A 70 -9.02 -2.79 8.02
N ASP A 71 -7.85 -2.95 8.65
CA ASP A 71 -7.39 -2.03 9.69
C ASP A 71 -7.23 -0.59 9.16
N GLN A 72 -6.69 -0.41 7.95
CA GLN A 72 -6.56 0.91 7.32
C GLN A 72 -7.91 1.53 6.99
N GLU A 73 -8.85 0.76 6.50
CA GLU A 73 -10.21 1.22 6.21
C GLU A 73 -10.94 1.60 7.50
N TYR A 74 -10.79 0.79 8.53
CA TYR A 74 -11.33 1.10 9.85
C TYR A 74 -10.78 2.43 10.39
N ILE A 75 -9.46 2.66 10.33
CA ILE A 75 -8.86 3.94 10.73
C ILE A 75 -9.53 5.10 9.99
N ARG A 76 -9.67 4.99 8.65
CA ARG A 76 -10.30 6.05 7.84
C ARG A 76 -11.76 6.31 8.25
N SER A 77 -12.53 5.26 8.52
CA SER A 77 -13.91 5.40 9.00
C SER A 77 -13.98 6.11 10.37
N GLN A 78 -13.00 5.85 11.23
CA GLN A 78 -12.95 6.46 12.56
C GLN A 78 -12.53 7.94 12.55
N LEU A 79 -11.88 8.42 11.49
CA LEU A 79 -11.49 9.83 11.39
C LEU A 79 -12.71 10.75 11.51
N GLU A 80 -13.77 10.45 10.76
CA GLU A 80 -15.00 11.25 10.79
C GLU A 80 -15.64 11.25 12.19
N VAL A 81 -15.78 10.07 12.78
CA VAL A 81 -16.40 9.87 14.11
C VAL A 81 -15.63 10.64 15.20
N LYS A 82 -14.31 10.68 15.09
CA LYS A 82 -13.44 11.37 16.06
C LYS A 82 -13.19 12.84 15.72
N GLY A 83 -13.81 13.39 14.67
CA GLY A 83 -13.60 14.77 14.23
C GLY A 83 -12.17 15.05 13.75
N LEU A 84 -11.50 14.04 13.24
CA LEU A 84 -10.12 14.14 12.74
C LEU A 84 -10.09 14.31 11.23
N ALA A 85 -9.12 15.08 10.76
CA ALA A 85 -8.75 15.17 9.34
C ALA A 85 -7.71 14.11 8.96
N ALA A 86 -6.84 13.71 9.90
CA ALA A 86 -5.82 12.70 9.68
C ALA A 86 -5.39 12.02 11.00
N PHE A 87 -4.77 10.85 10.86
CA PHE A 87 -4.14 10.12 11.95
C PHE A 87 -2.78 9.59 11.49
N ILE A 88 -1.76 9.73 12.34
CA ILE A 88 -0.41 9.24 12.08
C ILE A 88 -0.02 8.35 13.25
N ALA A 89 0.10 7.05 12.98
CA ALA A 89 0.47 6.09 14.01
C ALA A 89 1.89 6.32 14.53
N ASN A 90 2.10 6.15 15.82
CA ASN A 90 3.42 6.08 16.41
C ASN A 90 4.23 4.96 15.76
N GLU A 91 5.54 5.07 15.80
CA GLU A 91 6.52 4.14 15.20
C GLU A 91 6.52 4.14 13.66
N SER A 92 5.69 4.95 13.00
CA SER A 92 5.72 5.08 11.55
C SER A 92 7.01 5.75 11.07
N VAL A 93 7.66 5.18 10.06
CA VAL A 93 8.82 5.79 9.38
C VAL A 93 8.29 6.69 8.27
N LEU A 94 8.19 8.00 8.55
CA LEU A 94 7.63 8.96 7.60
C LEU A 94 8.60 9.32 6.47
N PRO A 95 9.93 9.52 6.69
CA PRO A 95 10.84 9.86 5.62
C PRO A 95 11.02 8.71 4.63
N ARG A 96 11.19 9.07 3.35
CA ARG A 96 11.45 8.13 2.25
C ARG A 96 12.94 8.14 1.88
N GLU A 97 13.41 7.08 1.24
CA GLU A 97 14.82 6.95 0.79
C GLU A 97 15.25 8.10 -0.11
N SER A 98 14.36 8.58 -0.97
CA SER A 98 14.59 9.70 -1.88
C SER A 98 13.30 10.40 -2.27
N GLY A 99 13.38 11.54 -2.94
CA GLY A 99 12.23 12.30 -3.42
C GLY A 99 11.34 11.56 -4.44
N VAL A 100 11.87 10.52 -5.09
CA VAL A 100 11.15 9.69 -6.08
C VAL A 100 10.83 8.28 -5.56
N SER A 101 11.36 7.89 -4.40
CA SER A 101 11.11 6.57 -3.81
C SER A 101 9.90 6.60 -2.87
N GLN A 102 9.09 5.54 -2.91
CA GLN A 102 8.04 5.31 -1.93
C GLN A 102 8.50 4.41 -0.77
N ARG A 103 9.72 3.92 -0.81
CA ARG A 103 10.28 3.07 0.25
C ARG A 103 10.62 3.91 1.48
N PRO A 104 10.35 3.40 2.70
CA PRO A 104 10.76 4.10 3.92
C PRO A 104 12.29 4.20 3.99
N MET A 105 12.78 5.30 4.54
CA MET A 105 14.22 5.53 4.75
C MET A 105 14.77 4.52 5.75
N LYS A 106 15.82 3.81 5.37
CA LYS A 106 16.53 2.90 6.28
C LYS A 106 17.17 3.69 7.44
N GLY A 107 16.91 3.27 8.66
CA GLY A 107 17.40 3.98 9.85
C GLY A 107 16.71 5.32 10.11
N GLY A 108 15.57 5.57 9.46
CA GLY A 108 14.76 6.75 9.74
C GLY A 108 14.23 6.73 11.18
N VAL A 109 14.17 7.91 11.81
CA VAL A 109 13.62 8.05 13.16
C VAL A 109 12.12 7.78 13.14
N PRO A 110 11.60 6.83 13.95
CA PRO A 110 10.18 6.57 14.05
C PRO A 110 9.42 7.81 14.56
N PHE A 111 8.23 7.99 14.03
CA PHE A 111 7.35 9.08 14.47
C PHE A 111 6.84 8.81 15.89
N VAL A 112 6.81 9.86 16.70
CA VAL A 112 6.23 9.85 18.04
C VAL A 112 5.28 11.04 18.15
N SER A 113 4.04 10.76 18.52
CA SER A 113 3.00 11.80 18.69
C SER A 113 3.29 12.68 19.90
N PRO A 114 3.04 14.01 19.81
CA PRO A 114 2.94 14.84 20.99
C PRO A 114 1.79 14.36 21.89
N LYS A 115 2.01 14.30 23.20
CA LYS A 115 0.98 13.84 24.16
C LYS A 115 -0.34 14.60 24.07
N SER A 116 -0.28 15.91 23.76
CA SER A 116 -1.45 16.76 23.61
C SER A 116 -2.31 16.46 22.39
N MET A 117 -1.78 15.71 21.41
CA MET A 117 -2.49 15.31 20.19
C MET A 117 -2.61 13.78 20.06
N GLU A 118 -2.23 13.06 21.10
CA GLU A 118 -2.25 11.60 21.07
C GLU A 118 -3.69 11.08 21.12
N VAL A 119 -3.99 10.17 20.19
CA VAL A 119 -5.27 9.49 20.06
C VAL A 119 -5.01 8.00 20.00
N THR A 120 -5.86 7.25 20.70
CA THR A 120 -5.83 5.77 20.68
C THR A 120 -6.98 5.24 19.85
N MET A 121 -6.73 4.21 19.07
CA MET A 121 -7.71 3.47 18.28
C MET A 121 -7.55 1.97 18.51
N GLU A 122 -8.69 1.28 18.63
CA GLU A 122 -8.75 -0.19 18.68
C GLU A 122 -9.03 -0.71 17.29
N LEU A 123 -8.05 -1.37 16.67
CA LEU A 123 -8.18 -1.91 15.33
C LEU A 123 -8.74 -3.33 15.35
N PRO A 124 -9.45 -3.77 14.29
CA PRO A 124 -10.01 -5.10 14.21
C PRO A 124 -9.00 -6.24 14.35
N TYR A 125 -7.80 -6.06 13.81
CA TYR A 125 -6.78 -7.12 13.77
C TYR A 125 -5.50 -6.77 14.53
N LYS A 126 -4.98 -5.58 14.37
CA LYS A 126 -3.71 -5.17 15.00
C LYS A 126 -3.87 -4.86 16.49
N GLY A 127 -5.10 -4.70 16.99
CA GLY A 127 -5.38 -4.28 18.36
C GLY A 127 -5.17 -2.79 18.57
N THR A 128 -4.75 -2.39 19.76
CA THR A 128 -4.60 -0.99 20.15
C THR A 128 -3.42 -0.33 19.43
N ILE A 129 -3.68 0.79 18.79
CA ILE A 129 -2.64 1.68 18.26
C ILE A 129 -2.78 3.08 18.84
N CYS A 130 -1.65 3.74 19.06
CA CYS A 130 -1.58 5.14 19.47
C CYS A 130 -0.91 5.97 18.36
N GLY A 131 -1.29 7.23 18.24
CA GLY A 131 -0.72 8.12 17.25
C GLY A 131 -1.23 9.54 17.36
N MET A 132 -0.74 10.41 16.50
CA MET A 132 -1.19 11.81 16.44
C MET A 132 -2.48 11.93 15.64
N GLY A 133 -3.54 12.43 16.27
CA GLY A 133 -4.76 12.86 15.60
C GLY A 133 -4.66 14.34 15.21
N ILE A 134 -4.88 14.65 13.95
CA ILE A 134 -4.98 16.03 13.45
C ILE A 134 -6.46 16.38 13.37
N PRO A 135 -6.95 17.36 14.12
CA PRO A 135 -8.37 17.72 14.12
C PRO A 135 -8.81 18.34 12.79
N LYS A 136 -10.10 18.25 12.49
CA LYS A 136 -10.71 19.01 11.39
C LYS A 136 -10.57 20.52 11.62
N GLY A 137 -10.50 21.27 10.54
CA GLY A 137 -10.34 22.72 10.57
C GLY A 137 -8.94 23.16 10.10
N VAL A 138 -8.45 24.27 10.63
CA VAL A 138 -7.15 24.84 10.25
C VAL A 138 -6.07 24.39 11.23
N THR A 139 -5.11 23.61 10.75
CA THR A 139 -3.95 23.18 11.55
C THR A 139 -2.68 23.80 10.97
N LEU A 140 -1.95 24.52 11.80
CA LEU A 140 -0.70 25.18 11.41
C LEU A 140 0.50 24.31 11.73
N ILE A 141 1.28 23.95 10.70
CA ILE A 141 2.52 23.18 10.85
C ILE A 141 3.71 24.12 10.69
N VAL A 142 4.36 24.47 11.81
CA VAL A 142 5.47 25.43 11.85
C VAL A 142 6.78 24.77 12.27
N GLY A 143 7.89 25.42 11.96
CA GLY A 143 9.25 24.97 12.34
C GLY A 143 10.31 25.49 11.39
N GLY A 144 11.59 25.38 11.79
CA GLY A 144 12.75 25.75 11.01
C GLY A 144 12.98 24.89 9.76
N GLY A 145 13.99 25.23 8.99
CA GLY A 145 14.47 24.38 7.88
C GLY A 145 14.86 22.98 8.39
N TYR A 146 14.65 21.96 7.57
CA TYR A 146 15.02 20.56 7.87
C TYR A 146 14.34 19.89 9.08
N HIS A 147 13.32 20.49 9.68
CA HIS A 147 12.56 19.95 10.81
C HIS A 147 11.43 19.00 10.44
N GLY A 148 11.45 18.40 9.26
CA GLY A 148 10.50 17.34 8.87
C GLY A 148 9.10 17.80 8.43
N LYS A 149 8.83 19.12 8.31
CA LYS A 149 7.50 19.64 7.90
C LYS A 149 7.04 19.07 6.55
N SER A 150 7.89 19.12 5.53
CA SER A 150 7.59 18.57 4.21
C SER A 150 7.43 17.05 4.23
N THR A 151 8.17 16.37 5.10
CA THR A 151 8.06 14.92 5.30
C THR A 151 6.68 14.57 5.88
N LEU A 152 6.23 15.33 6.89
CA LEU A 152 4.92 15.15 7.49
C LEU A 152 3.80 15.43 6.48
N LEU A 153 3.88 16.55 5.75
CA LEU A 153 2.89 16.89 4.71
C LEU A 153 2.82 15.83 3.61
N LYS A 154 3.97 15.31 3.18
CA LYS A 154 4.01 14.24 2.17
C LYS A 154 3.43 12.93 2.69
N ALA A 155 3.63 12.61 3.96
CA ALA A 155 3.02 11.45 4.59
C ALA A 155 1.49 11.59 4.65
N LEU A 156 0.97 12.76 5.00
CA LEU A 156 -0.46 13.07 5.00
C LEU A 156 -1.06 12.96 3.59
N GLU A 157 -0.41 13.56 2.58
CA GLU A 157 -0.83 13.49 1.18
C GLU A 157 -0.94 12.04 0.68
N THR A 158 0.02 11.19 1.05
CA THR A 158 0.03 9.79 0.62
C THR A 158 -0.82 8.88 1.51
N GLY A 159 -1.23 9.33 2.69
CA GLY A 159 -2.04 8.58 3.65
C GLY A 159 -3.44 8.22 3.17
N VAL A 160 -3.96 8.89 2.13
CA VAL A 160 -5.27 8.60 1.52
C VAL A 160 -5.27 7.28 0.73
N TYR A 161 -4.09 6.77 0.35
CA TYR A 161 -3.96 5.55 -0.42
C TYR A 161 -3.71 4.33 0.47
N PRO A 162 -4.18 3.13 0.10
CA PRO A 162 -3.81 1.90 0.77
C PRO A 162 -2.29 1.67 0.79
N HIS A 163 -1.76 1.33 1.94
CA HIS A 163 -0.37 0.97 2.13
C HIS A 163 -0.19 -0.54 2.08
N ILE A 164 0.98 -0.99 1.63
CA ILE A 164 1.37 -2.39 1.65
C ILE A 164 2.26 -2.67 2.86
N ILE A 165 2.37 -3.94 3.22
CA ILE A 165 3.35 -4.37 4.22
C ILE A 165 4.75 -4.05 3.66
N ALA A 166 5.55 -3.34 4.44
CA ALA A 166 6.94 -3.10 4.07
C ALA A 166 7.70 -4.44 3.98
N PRO A 167 8.56 -4.60 2.97
CA PRO A 167 9.37 -5.80 2.81
C PRO A 167 10.39 -5.95 3.92
#